data_74bf195a79da132e680c7aded87f1438
#
_entry.id   74bf195a79da132e680c7aded87f1438
#
_cell.length_a   1.000
_cell.length_b   1.000
_cell.length_c   1.000
_cell.angle_alpha   90.00
_cell.angle_beta   90.00
_cell.angle_gamma   90.00
#
_symmetry.space_group_name_H-M   'P 1'
#
loop_
_entity.id
_entity.type
_entity.pdbx_description
1 polymer ?
#
loop_
_entity_poly.entity_id
_entity_poly.type
_entity_poly.pdbx_seq_one_letter_code
_entity_poly.pdbx_strand_id
1 'polypeptide(L)' 'MEFEEKFRNILSEILENYKSLFLIELTFSANNDVKVFLDGDNGVSLKDCASINSDIKKKLNQDEINYSVEIGSCG' A
#
# COMPACT_ATOMS: atom_id res chain seq x y z
N MET A 1 -8.35 5.90 -13.39
CA MET A 1 -8.27 7.24 -12.84
C MET A 1 -6.87 7.54 -12.37
N GLU A 2 -6.50 8.80 -12.38
CA GLU A 2 -5.11 9.19 -12.07
C GLU A 2 -4.62 8.75 -10.69
N PHE A 3 -5.47 8.88 -9.69
CA PHE A 3 -5.10 8.51 -8.33
C PHE A 3 -4.82 7.01 -8.21
N GLU A 4 -5.69 6.19 -8.77
CA GLU A 4 -5.54 4.73 -8.68
C GLU A 4 -4.29 4.27 -9.39
N GLU A 5 -4.03 4.78 -10.57
CA GLU A 5 -2.84 4.44 -11.34
C GLU A 5 -1.57 4.89 -10.63
N LYS A 6 -1.56 6.10 -10.14
CA LYS A 6 -0.44 6.64 -9.39
C LYS A 6 -0.16 5.80 -8.13
N PHE A 7 -1.22 5.44 -7.41
CA PHE A 7 -1.08 4.64 -6.20
C PHE A 7 -0.49 3.27 -6.52
N ARG A 8 -0.98 2.62 -7.57
CA ARG A 8 -0.47 1.31 -7.98
C ARG A 8 1.02 1.34 -8.33
N ASN A 9 1.44 2.38 -9.04
CA ASN A 9 2.83 2.54 -9.42
C ASN A 9 3.72 2.74 -8.19
N ILE A 10 3.28 3.58 -7.26
CA ILE A 10 4.00 3.84 -6.02
C ILE A 10 4.12 2.56 -5.18
N LEU A 11 3.03 1.85 -5.02
CA LEU A 11 3.01 0.61 -4.25
C LEU A 11 3.94 -0.45 -4.87
N SER A 12 3.92 -0.56 -6.18
CA SER A 12 4.79 -1.49 -6.89
C SER A 12 6.27 -1.18 -6.63
N GLU A 13 6.64 0.10 -6.68
CA GLU A 13 8.01 0.53 -6.38
C GLU A 13 8.39 0.20 -4.94
N ILE A 14 7.49 0.45 -4.01
CA ILE A 14 7.74 0.18 -2.59
C ILE A 14 7.97 -1.32 -2.37
N LEU A 15 7.12 -2.15 -2.95
CA LEU A 15 7.20 -3.60 -2.76
C LEU A 15 8.45 -4.21 -3.38
N GLU A 16 9.09 -3.53 -4.31
CA GLU A 16 10.39 -3.97 -4.84
C GLU A 16 11.45 -4.08 -3.74
N ASN A 17 11.31 -3.31 -2.67
CA ASN A 17 12.22 -3.33 -1.53
C ASN A 17 11.84 -4.37 -0.49
N TYR A 18 10.73 -5.07 -0.68
CA TYR A 18 10.24 -6.10 0.25
C TYR A 18 10.05 -7.40 -0.52
N LYS A 19 11.16 -8.03 -0.85
CA LYS A 19 11.19 -9.18 -1.76
C LYS A 19 10.38 -10.39 -1.29
N SER A 20 10.19 -10.53 0.01
CA SER A 20 9.40 -11.63 0.55
C SER A 20 7.91 -11.33 0.61
N LEU A 21 7.52 -10.10 0.31
CA LEU A 21 6.12 -9.68 0.35
C LEU A 21 5.57 -9.52 -1.06
N PHE A 22 4.27 -9.81 -1.20
CA PHE A 22 3.59 -9.61 -2.47
C PHE A 22 2.16 -9.14 -2.25
N LEU A 23 1.62 -8.47 -3.25
CA LEU A 23 0.28 -7.91 -3.21
C LEU A 23 -0.74 -8.99 -3.55
N ILE A 24 -1.71 -9.19 -2.65
CA ILE A 24 -2.81 -10.12 -2.88
C ILE A 24 -4.00 -9.40 -3.48
N GLU A 25 -4.38 -8.28 -2.89
CA GLU A 25 -5.55 -7.53 -3.33
C GLU A 25 -5.36 -6.05 -3.07
N LEU A 26 -5.85 -5.25 -4.00
CA LEU A 26 -5.82 -3.80 -3.90
C LEU A 26 -7.20 -3.28 -4.29
N THR A 27 -7.87 -2.63 -3.35
CA THR A 27 -9.22 -2.16 -3.53
C THR A 27 -9.29 -0.66 -3.29
N PHE A 28 -9.99 0.03 -4.18
CA PHE A 28 -10.27 1.46 -4.05
C PHE A 28 -11.76 1.65 -3.83
N SER A 29 -12.12 2.45 -2.85
CA SER A 29 -13.51 2.78 -2.61
C SER A 29 -13.72 4.29 -2.67
N ALA A 30 -14.95 4.74 -2.41
CA ALA A 30 -15.28 6.15 -2.46
C ALA A 30 -14.38 6.97 -1.53
N ASN A 31 -14.17 8.24 -1.85
CA ASN A 31 -13.36 9.17 -1.05
C ASN A 31 -11.88 8.78 -0.98
N ASN A 32 -11.40 8.06 -2.00
CA ASN A 32 -10.00 7.63 -2.07
C ASN A 32 -9.56 6.78 -0.88
N ASP A 33 -10.46 5.94 -0.38
CA ASP A 33 -10.11 4.93 0.61
C ASP A 33 -9.48 3.75 -0.10
N VAL A 34 -8.29 3.36 0.34
CA VAL A 34 -7.54 2.27 -0.28
C VAL A 34 -7.33 1.16 0.73
N LYS A 35 -7.61 -0.06 0.31
CA LYS A 35 -7.33 -1.26 1.11
C LYS A 35 -6.30 -2.09 0.39
N VAL A 36 -5.22 -2.40 1.08
CA VAL A 36 -4.11 -3.18 0.55
C VAL A 36 -3.98 -4.46 1.35
N PHE A 37 -4.08 -5.60 0.68
CA PHE A 37 -3.86 -6.89 1.32
C PHE A 37 -2.58 -7.49 0.79
N LEU A 38 -1.68 -7.83 1.71
CA LEU A 38 -0.37 -8.37 1.41
C LEU A 38 -0.22 -9.77 1.99
N ASP A 39 0.68 -10.53 1.42
CA ASP A 39 1.10 -11.80 1.98
C ASP A 39 2.61 -11.92 1.76
N GLY A 40 3.21 -12.91 2.38
CA GLY A 40 4.63 -13.13 2.24
C GLY A 40 5.02 -14.53 2.66
N ASP A 41 6.19 -14.98 2.23
CA ASP A 41 6.70 -16.31 2.52
C ASP A 41 6.82 -16.57 4.02
N ASN A 42 7.13 -15.54 4.77
CA ASN A 42 7.28 -15.61 6.23
C ASN A 42 6.21 -14.80 6.96
N GLY A 43 5.10 -14.51 6.27
CA GLY A 43 4.04 -13.67 6.81
C GLY A 43 4.38 -12.18 6.69
N VAL A 44 3.48 -11.36 7.15
CA VAL A 44 3.62 -9.89 7.12
C VAL A 44 3.57 -9.40 8.56
N SER A 45 4.63 -8.72 8.99
CA SER A 45 4.67 -8.18 10.35
C SER A 45 4.01 -6.81 10.43
N LEU A 46 3.65 -6.40 11.63
CA LEU A 46 3.13 -5.06 11.86
C LEU A 46 4.17 -3.99 11.49
N LYS A 47 5.43 -4.31 11.71
CA LYS A 47 6.54 -3.42 11.36
C LYS A 47 6.59 -3.20 9.84
N ASP A 48 6.41 -4.26 9.06
CA ASP A 48 6.38 -4.16 7.61
C ASP A 48 5.21 -3.30 7.15
N CYS A 49 4.03 -3.50 7.72
CA CYS A 49 2.86 -2.70 7.39
C CYS A 49 3.09 -1.23 7.69
N ALA A 50 3.68 -0.93 8.84
CA ALA A 50 3.97 0.45 9.23
C ALA A 50 4.99 1.10 8.30
N SER A 51 6.03 0.35 7.92
CA SER A 51 7.05 0.85 7.01
C SER A 51 6.47 1.15 5.64
N ILE A 52 5.66 0.24 5.11
CA ILE A 52 5.04 0.42 3.80
C ILE A 52 4.09 1.62 3.82
N ASN A 53 3.28 1.75 4.87
CA ASN A 53 2.37 2.87 5.02
C ASN A 53 3.14 4.20 5.05
N SER A 54 4.24 4.24 5.78
CA SER A 54 5.10 5.43 5.85
C SER A 54 5.70 5.76 4.48
N ASP A 55 6.16 4.75 3.74
CA ASP A 55 6.71 4.95 2.41
C ASP A 55 5.67 5.48 1.43
N ILE A 56 4.44 5.01 1.51
CA ILE A 56 3.35 5.50 0.69
C ILE A 56 3.11 7.00 0.97
N LYS A 57 3.07 7.37 2.24
CA LYS A 57 2.84 8.76 2.62
C LYS A 57 3.96 9.70 2.17
N LYS A 58 5.18 9.20 2.12
CA LYS A 58 6.32 9.98 1.63
C LYS A 58 6.25 10.21 0.13
N LYS A 59 5.80 9.22 -0.61
CA LYS A 59 5.74 9.31 -2.07
C LYS A 59 4.46 9.95 -2.56
N LEU A 60 3.38 9.83 -1.81
CA LEU A 60 2.07 10.39 -2.16
C LEU A 60 1.62 11.33 -1.04
N ASN A 61 1.85 12.61 -1.26
CA ASN A 61 1.60 13.63 -0.25
C ASN A 61 0.11 13.85 -0.02
N GLN A 62 -0.33 13.68 1.23
CA GLN A 62 -1.73 13.88 1.62
C GLN A 62 -2.17 15.34 1.55
N ASP A 63 -1.23 16.28 1.51
CA ASP A 63 -1.58 17.70 1.35
C ASP A 63 -2.13 17.98 -0.03
N GLU A 64 -1.75 17.19 -1.03
CA GLU A 64 -2.24 17.35 -2.40
C GLU A 64 -3.51 16.56 -2.67
N ILE A 65 -3.59 15.35 -2.10
CA ILE A 65 -4.71 14.44 -2.31
C ILE A 65 -5.13 13.87 -0.96
N ASN A 66 -6.38 14.06 -0.61
CA ASN A 66 -6.90 13.47 0.62
C ASN A 66 -7.27 12.01 0.38
N TYR A 67 -6.59 11.12 1.08
CA TYR A 67 -6.82 9.68 0.93
C TYR A 67 -6.55 8.94 2.24
N SER A 68 -7.06 7.72 2.33
CA SER A 68 -6.82 6.84 3.47
C SER A 68 -6.29 5.49 2.98
N VAL A 69 -5.35 4.92 3.70
CA VAL A 69 -4.78 3.62 3.36
C VAL A 69 -4.88 2.68 4.55
N GLU A 70 -5.40 1.49 4.30
CA GLU A 70 -5.46 0.43 5.29
C GLU A 70 -4.69 -0.77 4.73
N ILE A 71 -3.71 -1.25 5.47
CA ILE A 71 -2.88 -2.37 5.05
C ILE A 71 -3.18 -3.57 5.94
N GLY A 72 -3.54 -4.67 5.32
CA GLY A 72 -3.85 -5.90 6.02
C GLY A 72 -3.03 -7.08 5.52
N SER A 73 -3.04 -8.14 6.27
CA SER A 73 -2.38 -9.40 5.92
C SER A 73 -3.41 -10.49 5.74
N CYS A 74 -3.24 -11.31 4.70
CA CYS A 74 -4.10 -12.46 4.44
C CYS A 74 -3.64 -13.73 5.15
N GLY A 75 -2.47 -13.68 5.76
CA GLY A 75 -1.87 -14.85 6.38
C GLY A 75 -2.17 -15.07 7.85
#